data_8ac696505e7f52fff722d215e0b5beb1
#
_entry.id   8ac696505e7f52fff722d215e0b5beb1
#
_cell.length_a   1.000
_cell.length_b   1.000
_cell.length_c   1.000
_cell.angle_alpha   90.00
_cell.angle_beta   90.00
_cell.angle_gamma   90.00
#
_symmetry.space_group_name_H-M   'P 1'
#
loop_
_entity.id
_entity.type
_entity.pdbx_description
1 polymer ?
#
loop_
_entity_poly.entity_id
_entity_poly.type
_entity_poly.pdbx_seq_one_letter_code
_entity_poly.pdbx_strand_id
1 'polypeptide(L)'
;YAIIAGTIGESGWIDVLASRNKIDTAAIAGSWERYMIEVVNNPIPGIKKAIVVAGSDRRGTAYGLLSISKAIGVSPWYWWADAPIKQQKQVSVKVDKFISKTPSVKFRGIFINDEDWGLYRWSKRNFEKERGNFGPRTYAKVCELLLRLQANYLCPAMHDASMAFHRIPENRLVADSFAIVMGSSHCEPLLFNTASEWKRDKMGEWDYINNK
;
A
#
# COMPACT_ATOMS: atom_id res chain seq x y z
N TYR A 1 -27.46 4.59 5.23
CA TYR A 1 -26.24 5.05 4.53
C TYR A 1 -25.30 3.87 4.35
N ALA A 2 -24.54 3.85 3.25
CA ALA A 2 -23.55 2.82 2.95
C ALA A 2 -22.30 3.46 2.31
N ILE A 3 -21.20 2.72 2.29
CA ILE A 3 -20.04 2.99 1.45
C ILE A 3 -19.97 1.85 0.43
N ILE A 4 -19.93 2.19 -0.85
CA ILE A 4 -19.76 1.24 -1.96
C ILE A 4 -18.41 1.59 -2.60
N ALA A 5 -17.47 0.66 -2.57
CA ALA A 5 -16.16 0.88 -3.13
C ALA A 5 -15.74 -0.27 -4.05
N GLY A 6 -15.01 0.05 -5.10
CA GLY A 6 -14.48 -0.97 -6.01
C GLY A 6 -13.70 -0.39 -7.18
N THR A 7 -13.07 -1.28 -7.91
CA THR A 7 -12.30 -1.00 -9.12
C THR A 7 -13.18 -1.16 -10.34
N ILE A 8 -13.07 -0.24 -11.30
CA ILE A 8 -13.77 -0.28 -12.58
C ILE A 8 -13.37 -1.55 -13.34
N GLY A 9 -14.37 -2.28 -13.84
CA GLY A 9 -14.17 -3.52 -14.58
C GLY A 9 -13.87 -4.76 -13.73
N GLU A 10 -13.69 -4.59 -12.39
CA GLU A 10 -13.46 -5.70 -11.46
C GLU A 10 -14.54 -5.78 -10.37
N SER A 11 -15.27 -4.69 -10.15
CA SER A 11 -16.32 -4.60 -9.13
C SER A 11 -17.71 -4.54 -9.78
N GLY A 12 -18.48 -5.63 -9.70
CA GLY A 12 -19.85 -5.67 -10.24
C GLY A 12 -20.74 -4.54 -9.73
N TRP A 13 -20.56 -4.06 -8.51
CA TRP A 13 -21.33 -2.92 -7.98
C TRP A 13 -20.97 -1.60 -8.67
N ILE A 14 -19.69 -1.34 -8.90
CA ILE A 14 -19.23 -0.12 -9.59
C ILE A 14 -19.70 -0.16 -11.04
N ASP A 15 -19.56 -1.30 -11.71
CA ASP A 15 -19.96 -1.46 -13.11
C ASP A 15 -21.47 -1.32 -13.29
N VAL A 16 -22.28 -1.85 -12.38
CA VAL A 16 -23.73 -1.65 -12.36
C VAL A 16 -24.11 -0.18 -12.15
N LEU A 17 -23.43 0.52 -11.23
CA LEU A 17 -23.70 1.93 -11.02
C LEU A 17 -23.32 2.77 -12.25
N ALA A 18 -22.22 2.46 -12.89
CA ALA A 18 -21.79 3.13 -14.13
C ALA A 18 -22.77 2.86 -15.30
N SER A 19 -23.14 1.59 -15.53
CA SER A 19 -24.08 1.22 -16.61
C SER A 19 -25.46 1.84 -16.45
N ARG A 20 -25.88 2.12 -15.21
CA ARG A 20 -27.14 2.81 -14.90
C ARG A 20 -27.03 4.32 -14.84
N ASN A 21 -25.91 4.88 -15.28
CA ASN A 21 -25.64 6.34 -15.24
C ASN A 21 -25.81 6.95 -13.83
N LYS A 22 -25.56 6.16 -12.77
CA LYS A 22 -25.56 6.64 -11.39
C LYS A 22 -24.23 7.31 -11.01
N ILE A 23 -23.15 6.92 -11.67
CA ILE A 23 -21.80 7.50 -11.57
C ILE A 23 -21.21 7.62 -12.97
N ASP A 24 -20.37 8.64 -13.19
CA ASP A 24 -19.60 8.80 -14.42
C ASP A 24 -18.13 8.48 -14.14
N THR A 25 -17.67 7.33 -14.63
CA THR A 25 -16.29 6.85 -14.45
C THR A 25 -15.38 7.23 -15.61
N ALA A 26 -15.88 7.87 -16.69
CA ALA A 26 -15.11 8.15 -17.90
C ALA A 26 -13.83 8.98 -17.61
N ALA A 27 -13.90 9.90 -16.66
CA ALA A 27 -12.77 10.75 -16.29
C ALA A 27 -11.57 10.01 -15.69
N ILE A 28 -11.77 8.79 -15.17
CA ILE A 28 -10.73 8.01 -14.50
C ILE A 28 -10.46 6.65 -15.16
N ALA A 29 -11.36 6.16 -15.99
CA ALA A 29 -11.22 4.86 -16.65
C ALA A 29 -9.91 4.78 -17.45
N GLY A 30 -9.19 3.66 -17.35
CA GLY A 30 -7.91 3.42 -18.01
C GLY A 30 -6.73 4.27 -17.51
N SER A 31 -6.95 5.12 -16.50
CA SER A 31 -5.91 5.95 -15.91
C SER A 31 -5.15 5.19 -14.82
N TRP A 32 -3.93 5.63 -14.51
CA TRP A 32 -3.09 5.10 -13.46
C TRP A 32 -3.44 5.72 -12.10
N GLU A 33 -3.85 4.89 -11.13
CA GLU A 33 -4.06 5.22 -9.71
C GLU A 33 -5.01 6.40 -9.45
N ARG A 34 -6.00 6.58 -10.32
CA ARG A 34 -7.02 7.60 -10.11
C ARG A 34 -8.23 7.02 -9.37
N TYR A 35 -8.95 7.90 -8.72
CA TYR A 35 -10.21 7.55 -8.07
C TYR A 35 -11.19 8.73 -8.10
N MET A 36 -12.44 8.38 -7.92
CA MET A 36 -13.51 9.35 -7.68
C MET A 36 -14.28 8.99 -6.42
N ILE A 37 -14.83 10.02 -5.78
CA ILE A 37 -15.71 9.89 -4.63
C ILE A 37 -16.91 10.78 -4.89
N GLU A 38 -18.13 10.22 -4.75
CA GLU A 38 -19.34 11.01 -4.80
C GLU A 38 -20.46 10.38 -3.97
N VAL A 39 -21.48 11.19 -3.64
CA VAL A 39 -22.67 10.71 -2.96
C VAL A 39 -23.74 10.37 -3.98
N VAL A 40 -24.21 9.13 -3.97
CA VAL A 40 -25.25 8.63 -4.88
C VAL A 40 -26.53 8.36 -4.09
N ASN A 41 -27.64 8.94 -4.56
CA ASN A 41 -28.96 8.67 -4.02
C ASN A 41 -29.54 7.41 -4.69
N ASN A 42 -30.15 6.54 -3.88
CA ASN A 42 -30.75 5.28 -4.31
C ASN A 42 -29.79 4.48 -5.24
N PRO A 43 -28.56 4.18 -4.76
CA PRO A 43 -27.57 3.50 -5.59
C PRO A 43 -28.03 2.10 -5.98
N ILE A 44 -28.60 1.38 -5.02
CA ILE A 44 -29.13 0.02 -5.20
C ILE A 44 -30.42 -0.14 -4.36
N PRO A 45 -31.28 -1.11 -4.66
CA PRO A 45 -32.49 -1.37 -3.86
C PRO A 45 -32.17 -1.51 -2.37
N GLY A 46 -32.95 -0.86 -1.53
CA GLY A 46 -32.79 -0.88 -0.07
C GLY A 46 -31.77 0.11 0.51
N ILE A 47 -30.96 0.79 -0.30
CA ILE A 47 -29.99 1.80 0.15
C ILE A 47 -30.43 3.18 -0.35
N LYS A 48 -30.89 4.03 0.56
CA LYS A 48 -31.33 5.41 0.20
C LYS A 48 -30.18 6.30 -0.25
N LYS A 49 -28.99 6.14 0.32
CA LYS A 49 -27.82 6.98 0.01
C LYS A 49 -26.52 6.23 0.31
N ALA A 50 -25.55 6.35 -0.58
CA ALA A 50 -24.22 5.83 -0.38
C ALA A 50 -23.14 6.84 -0.77
N ILE A 51 -21.99 6.75 -0.10
CA ILE A 51 -20.72 7.29 -0.61
C ILE A 51 -20.17 6.22 -1.54
N VAL A 52 -19.95 6.57 -2.81
CA VAL A 52 -19.37 5.68 -3.81
C VAL A 52 -17.92 6.07 -4.04
N VAL A 53 -17.03 5.08 -3.97
CA VAL A 53 -15.60 5.21 -4.27
C VAL A 53 -15.30 4.30 -5.45
N ALA A 54 -15.01 4.87 -6.61
CA ALA A 54 -14.57 4.12 -7.78
C ALA A 54 -13.10 4.41 -8.06
N GLY A 55 -12.29 3.36 -8.17
CA GLY A 55 -10.90 3.45 -8.57
C GLY A 55 -10.69 2.99 -10.01
N SER A 56 -9.74 3.61 -10.71
CA SER A 56 -9.30 3.16 -12.03
C SER A 56 -8.52 1.85 -11.98
N ASP A 57 -7.92 1.55 -10.82
CA ASP A 57 -7.21 0.33 -10.49
C ASP A 57 -7.28 0.05 -8.98
N ARG A 58 -6.68 -1.06 -8.53
CA ARG A 58 -6.67 -1.48 -7.11
C ARG A 58 -6.15 -0.40 -6.17
N ARG A 59 -5.08 0.30 -6.56
CA ARG A 59 -4.50 1.37 -5.73
C ARG A 59 -5.36 2.61 -5.72
N GLY A 60 -5.93 3.01 -6.85
CA GLY A 60 -6.90 4.09 -6.90
C GLY A 60 -8.08 3.86 -5.96
N THR A 61 -8.63 2.65 -5.93
CA THR A 61 -9.69 2.27 -4.98
C THR A 61 -9.23 2.41 -3.52
N ALA A 62 -8.04 1.90 -3.20
CA ALA A 62 -7.47 2.01 -1.86
C ALA A 62 -7.23 3.47 -1.44
N TYR A 63 -6.68 4.30 -2.34
CA TYR A 63 -6.46 5.72 -2.08
C TYR A 63 -7.77 6.47 -1.82
N GLY A 64 -8.82 6.16 -2.57
CA GLY A 64 -10.14 6.73 -2.36
C GLY A 64 -10.71 6.41 -0.98
N LEU A 65 -10.66 5.15 -0.56
CA LEU A 65 -11.08 4.72 0.77
C LEU A 65 -10.25 5.36 1.89
N LEU A 66 -8.92 5.39 1.71
CA LEU A 66 -8.02 5.98 2.70
C LEU A 66 -8.14 7.50 2.77
N SER A 67 -8.56 8.18 1.68
CA SER A 67 -8.89 9.61 1.73
C SER A 67 -10.10 9.88 2.62
N ILE A 68 -11.13 9.03 2.59
CA ILE A 68 -12.27 9.14 3.51
C ILE A 68 -11.79 8.91 4.95
N SER A 69 -10.95 7.89 5.17
CA SER A 69 -10.34 7.63 6.49
C SER A 69 -9.59 8.86 7.02
N LYS A 70 -8.82 9.53 6.17
CA LYS A 70 -8.12 10.77 6.51
C LYS A 70 -9.09 11.92 6.81
N ALA A 71 -10.15 12.07 6.00
CA ALA A 71 -11.15 13.12 6.17
C ALA A 71 -11.92 13.02 7.51
N ILE A 72 -12.09 11.82 8.04
CA ILE A 72 -12.69 11.58 9.36
C ILE A 72 -11.68 11.65 10.52
N GLY A 73 -10.44 12.05 10.26
CA GLY A 73 -9.44 12.33 11.29
C GLY A 73 -8.43 11.23 11.58
N VAL A 74 -8.36 10.17 10.76
CA VAL A 74 -7.33 9.14 10.92
C VAL A 74 -6.06 9.60 10.21
N SER A 75 -5.04 9.97 10.97
CA SER A 75 -3.72 10.34 10.43
C SER A 75 -3.08 9.17 9.70
N PRO A 76 -2.40 9.39 8.56
CA PRO A 76 -1.53 8.36 7.97
C PRO A 76 -0.49 7.81 8.95
N TRP A 77 -0.05 8.64 9.88
CA TRP A 77 0.99 8.37 10.86
C TRP A 77 0.48 7.77 12.18
N TYR A 78 -0.80 7.40 12.26
CA TYR A 78 -1.42 6.93 13.51
C TYR A 78 -0.68 5.77 14.16
N TRP A 79 -0.01 4.93 13.38
CA TRP A 79 0.75 3.78 13.86
C TRP A 79 2.23 4.11 14.10
N TRP A 80 2.85 4.86 13.16
CA TRP A 80 4.30 5.03 13.15
C TRP A 80 4.80 6.22 13.98
N ALA A 81 3.99 7.23 14.19
CA ALA A 81 4.40 8.47 14.84
C ALA A 81 3.52 8.81 16.06
N ASP A 82 2.94 7.81 16.68
CA ASP A 82 2.10 7.97 17.88
C ASP A 82 1.04 9.09 17.75
N ALA A 83 0.52 9.27 16.52
CA ALA A 83 -0.54 10.24 16.25
C ALA A 83 -1.89 9.64 16.68
N PRO A 84 -2.42 9.96 17.86
CA PRO A 84 -3.57 9.25 18.40
C PRO A 84 -4.83 9.52 17.58
N ILE A 85 -5.62 8.46 17.37
CA ILE A 85 -6.93 8.57 16.76
C ILE A 85 -7.92 9.01 17.86
N LYS A 86 -8.50 10.19 17.70
CA LYS A 86 -9.53 10.65 18.59
C LYS A 86 -10.82 9.87 18.37
N GLN A 87 -11.20 9.03 19.33
CA GLN A 87 -12.47 8.32 19.30
C GLN A 87 -13.65 9.30 19.37
N GLN A 88 -14.63 9.10 18.51
CA GLN A 88 -15.84 9.91 18.45
C GLN A 88 -17.06 8.98 18.41
N LYS A 89 -18.12 9.33 19.17
CA LYS A 89 -19.39 8.58 19.14
C LYS A 89 -20.12 8.75 17.80
N GLN A 90 -19.89 9.86 17.13
CA GLN A 90 -20.47 10.18 15.83
C GLN A 90 -19.43 10.92 14.99
N VAL A 91 -19.33 10.50 13.74
CA VAL A 91 -18.47 11.14 12.75
C VAL A 91 -19.34 11.66 11.63
N SER A 92 -19.12 12.89 11.22
CA SER A 92 -19.77 13.52 10.08
C SER A 92 -18.71 14.01 9.11
N VAL A 93 -18.86 13.70 7.83
CA VAL A 93 -17.99 14.17 6.78
C VAL A 93 -18.82 14.72 5.64
N LYS A 94 -18.50 15.94 5.20
CA LYS A 94 -19.05 16.49 3.96
C LYS A 94 -18.30 15.86 2.79
N VAL A 95 -19.04 15.22 1.90
CA VAL A 95 -18.51 14.62 0.69
C VAL A 95 -19.05 15.38 -0.51
N ASP A 96 -18.21 16.20 -1.10
CA ASP A 96 -18.46 16.79 -2.42
C ASP A 96 -17.96 15.82 -3.50
N LYS A 97 -18.50 15.92 -4.74
CA LYS A 97 -17.96 15.12 -5.86
C LYS A 97 -16.48 15.45 -6.03
N PHE A 98 -15.64 14.44 -5.98
CA PHE A 98 -14.19 14.56 -6.10
C PHE A 98 -13.67 13.60 -7.14
N ILE A 99 -12.77 14.07 -7.97
CA ILE A 99 -12.02 13.27 -8.95
C ILE A 99 -10.54 13.58 -8.76
N SER A 100 -9.74 12.54 -8.46
CA SER A 100 -8.31 12.71 -8.28
C SER A 100 -7.60 13.09 -9.56
N LYS A 101 -6.48 13.79 -9.45
CA LYS A 101 -5.57 14.02 -10.58
C LYS A 101 -4.74 12.77 -10.85
N THR A 102 -4.21 12.64 -12.05
CA THR A 102 -3.20 11.64 -12.36
C THR A 102 -1.92 11.98 -11.60
N PRO A 103 -1.28 11.00 -10.94
CA PRO A 103 0.01 11.24 -10.29
C PRO A 103 1.06 11.72 -11.31
N SER A 104 1.82 12.75 -10.95
CA SER A 104 2.89 13.29 -11.82
C SER A 104 4.09 12.35 -11.93
N VAL A 105 4.29 11.48 -10.92
CA VAL A 105 5.35 10.45 -10.88
C VAL A 105 4.71 9.09 -10.70
N LYS A 106 5.08 8.14 -11.57
CA LYS A 106 4.48 6.81 -11.59
C LYS A 106 4.81 5.99 -10.33
N PHE A 107 6.06 5.97 -9.90
CA PHE A 107 6.52 5.24 -8.72
C PHE A 107 6.92 6.21 -7.61
N ARG A 108 6.31 6.04 -6.45
CA ARG A 108 6.48 6.89 -5.27
C ARG A 108 6.61 5.99 -4.06
N GLY A 109 7.66 6.14 -3.29
CA GLY A 109 7.87 5.23 -2.17
C GLY A 109 9.00 5.60 -1.25
N ILE A 110 9.41 4.64 -0.46
CA ILE A 110 10.50 4.77 0.49
C ILE A 110 11.50 3.63 0.31
N PHE A 111 12.66 3.82 0.90
CA PHE A 111 13.69 2.84 1.08
C PHE A 111 13.93 2.61 2.58
N ILE A 112 13.92 1.37 3.02
CA ILE A 112 14.24 1.00 4.41
C ILE A 112 15.76 0.81 4.49
N ASN A 113 16.45 1.70 5.23
CA ASN A 113 17.90 1.74 5.32
C ASN A 113 18.42 1.90 6.75
N ASP A 114 17.61 1.68 7.74
CA ASP A 114 18.01 1.81 9.16
C ASP A 114 17.69 0.56 9.98
N GLU A 115 17.50 -0.55 9.29
CA GLU A 115 17.05 -1.79 9.89
C GLU A 115 17.89 -2.26 11.08
N ASP A 116 19.20 -2.02 11.06
CA ASP A 116 20.11 -2.42 12.15
C ASP A 116 19.90 -1.61 13.43
N TRP A 117 19.54 -0.34 13.27
CA TRP A 117 19.46 0.62 14.36
C TRP A 117 18.05 0.74 14.91
N GLY A 118 17.07 0.87 14.03
CA GLY A 118 15.68 1.17 14.36
C GLY A 118 14.74 0.00 14.13
N LEU A 119 14.30 -0.19 12.89
CA LEU A 119 13.16 -1.05 12.55
C LEU A 119 13.36 -2.53 12.93
N TYR A 120 14.54 -3.09 12.66
CA TYR A 120 14.87 -4.47 13.04
C TYR A 120 14.75 -4.69 14.53
N ARG A 121 15.42 -3.86 15.34
CA ARG A 121 15.44 -3.98 16.80
C ARG A 121 14.06 -3.78 17.40
N TRP A 122 13.31 -2.82 16.88
CA TRP A 122 11.95 -2.55 17.32
C TRP A 122 11.03 -3.72 17.01
N SER A 123 11.01 -4.23 15.80
CA SER A 123 10.13 -5.33 15.39
C SER A 123 10.46 -6.60 16.16
N LYS A 124 11.72 -6.99 16.23
CA LYS A 124 12.20 -8.15 16.99
C LYS A 124 11.80 -8.12 18.48
N ARG A 125 11.81 -6.94 19.10
CA ARG A 125 11.53 -6.81 20.53
C ARG A 125 10.06 -6.58 20.85
N ASN A 126 9.34 -5.91 19.97
CA ASN A 126 8.02 -5.37 20.29
C ASN A 126 6.89 -5.89 19.42
N PHE A 127 7.15 -6.27 18.17
CA PHE A 127 6.08 -6.51 17.19
C PHE A 127 6.06 -7.91 16.58
N GLU A 128 7.18 -8.43 16.09
CA GLU A 128 7.32 -9.80 15.56
C GLU A 128 8.34 -10.59 16.39
N LYS A 129 8.13 -10.63 17.71
CA LYS A 129 9.02 -11.29 18.69
C LYS A 129 9.24 -12.75 18.38
N GLU A 130 8.19 -13.44 17.95
CA GLU A 130 8.19 -14.85 17.60
C GLU A 130 9.11 -15.18 16.42
N ARG A 131 9.29 -14.22 15.52
CA ARG A 131 10.18 -14.35 14.35
C ARG A 131 11.64 -13.98 14.70
N GLY A 132 11.82 -13.14 15.67
CA GLY A 132 13.15 -12.61 16.01
C GLY A 132 13.74 -11.67 14.96
N ASN A 133 12.94 -11.25 14.02
CA ASN A 133 13.27 -10.35 12.90
C ASN A 133 12.00 -9.56 12.50
N PHE A 134 12.05 -8.72 11.49
CA PHE A 134 10.81 -8.22 10.91
C PHE A 134 10.44 -8.97 9.64
N GLY A 135 9.14 -9.09 9.43
CA GLY A 135 8.57 -9.90 8.37
C GLY A 135 7.22 -9.37 7.91
N PRO A 136 6.29 -10.24 7.55
CA PRO A 136 5.05 -9.86 6.88
C PRO A 136 4.18 -8.87 7.69
N ARG A 137 4.15 -8.96 9.01
CA ARG A 137 3.36 -8.03 9.82
C ARG A 137 3.95 -6.61 9.80
N THR A 138 5.27 -6.50 9.90
CA THR A 138 5.96 -5.20 9.81
C THR A 138 5.82 -4.63 8.41
N TYR A 139 6.04 -5.43 7.36
CA TYR A 139 5.84 -4.98 5.98
C TYR A 139 4.39 -4.58 5.69
N ALA A 140 3.39 -5.26 6.26
CA ALA A 140 1.99 -4.86 6.14
C ALA A 140 1.75 -3.45 6.71
N LYS A 141 2.37 -3.11 7.84
CA LYS A 141 2.28 -1.75 8.42
C LYS A 141 3.00 -0.70 7.59
N VAL A 142 4.13 -1.05 6.99
CA VAL A 142 4.82 -0.16 6.03
C VAL A 142 3.97 0.05 4.77
N CYS A 143 3.43 -1.02 4.19
CA CYS A 143 2.57 -0.95 3.01
C CYS A 143 1.28 -0.14 3.29
N GLU A 144 0.67 -0.31 4.46
CA GLU A 144 -0.48 0.51 4.87
C GLU A 144 -0.12 2.00 4.91
N LEU A 145 1.03 2.35 5.50
CA LEU A 145 1.50 3.75 5.52
C LEU A 145 1.69 4.30 4.11
N LEU A 146 2.33 3.54 3.23
CA LEU A 146 2.54 3.93 1.84
C LEU A 146 1.22 4.24 1.14
N LEU A 147 0.23 3.35 1.24
CA LEU A 147 -1.09 3.58 0.64
C LEU A 147 -1.79 4.80 1.24
N ARG A 148 -1.69 5.04 2.56
CA ARG A 148 -2.25 6.23 3.22
C ARG A 148 -1.60 7.53 2.75
N LEU A 149 -0.33 7.47 2.31
CA LEU A 149 0.41 8.57 1.72
C LEU A 149 0.31 8.63 0.19
N GLN A 150 -0.54 7.78 -0.42
CA GLN A 150 -0.69 7.62 -1.87
C GLN A 150 0.63 7.26 -2.58
N ALA A 151 1.43 6.45 -1.91
CA ALA A 151 2.64 5.85 -2.45
C ALA A 151 2.40 4.39 -2.83
N ASN A 152 3.26 3.85 -3.70
CA ASN A 152 3.07 2.54 -4.33
C ASN A 152 4.35 1.71 -4.46
N TYR A 153 5.47 2.17 -3.88
CA TYR A 153 6.78 1.57 -4.11
C TYR A 153 7.57 1.42 -2.81
N LEU A 154 8.28 0.31 -2.67
CA LEU A 154 9.10 0.01 -1.51
C LEU A 154 10.41 -0.66 -1.93
N CYS A 155 11.55 -0.08 -1.55
CA CYS A 155 12.80 -0.83 -1.43
C CYS A 155 12.86 -1.41 -0.02
N PRO A 156 12.87 -2.74 0.13
CA PRO A 156 12.87 -3.38 1.44
C PRO A 156 14.22 -3.26 2.15
N ALA A 157 14.28 -3.70 3.39
CA ALA A 157 15.51 -3.83 4.16
C ALA A 157 16.48 -4.81 3.51
N MET A 158 17.78 -4.51 3.57
CA MET A 158 18.81 -5.20 2.80
C MET A 158 20.10 -5.49 3.59
N HIS A 159 20.22 -5.08 4.84
CA HIS A 159 21.41 -5.34 5.64
C HIS A 159 21.41 -6.77 6.21
N ASP A 160 22.57 -7.24 6.63
CA ASP A 160 22.76 -8.60 7.18
C ASP A 160 21.94 -8.86 8.45
N ALA A 161 21.67 -7.82 9.23
CA ALA A 161 20.85 -7.94 10.44
C ALA A 161 19.42 -8.36 10.13
N SER A 162 18.91 -7.97 8.97
CA SER A 162 17.57 -8.34 8.51
C SER A 162 17.64 -9.48 7.50
N MET A 163 16.64 -10.35 7.53
CA MET A 163 16.50 -11.37 6.50
C MET A 163 16.06 -10.74 5.18
N ALA A 164 16.68 -11.13 4.07
CA ALA A 164 16.28 -10.64 2.75
C ALA A 164 14.79 -10.85 2.52
N PHE A 165 14.13 -9.86 1.92
CA PHE A 165 12.68 -9.80 1.76
C PHE A 165 12.07 -11.07 1.15
N HIS A 166 12.69 -11.58 0.08
CA HIS A 166 12.20 -12.74 -0.68
C HIS A 166 12.37 -14.07 0.05
N ARG A 167 13.20 -14.15 1.08
CA ARG A 167 13.42 -15.37 1.87
C ARG A 167 12.26 -15.69 2.81
N ILE A 168 11.36 -14.74 3.01
CA ILE A 168 10.12 -14.94 3.76
C ILE A 168 8.98 -14.92 2.75
N PRO A 169 8.44 -16.08 2.34
CA PRO A 169 7.44 -16.17 1.27
C PRO A 169 6.20 -15.30 1.50
N GLU A 170 5.80 -15.11 2.75
CA GLU A 170 4.64 -14.31 3.12
C GLU A 170 4.83 -12.82 2.83
N ASN A 171 6.06 -12.32 2.77
CA ASN A 171 6.34 -10.91 2.46
C ASN A 171 5.82 -10.53 1.06
N ARG A 172 6.02 -11.41 0.07
CA ARG A 172 5.52 -11.17 -1.30
C ARG A 172 3.99 -11.13 -1.35
N LEU A 173 3.33 -11.98 -0.54
CA LEU A 173 1.87 -12.02 -0.48
C LEU A 173 1.33 -10.73 0.14
N VAL A 174 2.01 -10.19 1.14
CA VAL A 174 1.69 -8.88 1.72
C VAL A 174 1.85 -7.79 0.67
N ALA A 175 3.02 -7.70 0.02
CA ALA A 175 3.26 -6.68 -1.00
C ALA A 175 2.22 -6.73 -2.12
N ASP A 176 1.86 -7.92 -2.60
CA ASP A 176 0.82 -8.09 -3.62
C ASP A 176 -0.57 -7.69 -3.10
N SER A 177 -0.96 -8.12 -1.90
CA SER A 177 -2.26 -7.79 -1.33
C SER A 177 -2.46 -6.28 -1.13
N PHE A 178 -1.39 -5.55 -0.80
CA PHE A 178 -1.37 -4.10 -0.73
C PHE A 178 -1.09 -3.42 -2.09
N ALA A 179 -0.90 -4.19 -3.16
CA ALA A 179 -0.54 -3.70 -4.50
C ALA A 179 0.71 -2.79 -4.51
N ILE A 180 1.69 -3.06 -3.65
CA ILE A 180 2.95 -2.33 -3.56
C ILE A 180 3.99 -2.95 -4.51
N VAL A 181 4.61 -2.10 -5.33
CA VAL A 181 5.71 -2.50 -6.20
C VAL A 181 6.99 -2.59 -5.37
N MET A 182 7.65 -3.73 -5.45
CA MET A 182 8.91 -3.95 -4.75
C MET A 182 10.09 -3.61 -5.65
N GLY A 183 11.04 -2.86 -5.09
CA GLY A 183 12.32 -2.60 -5.70
C GLY A 183 13.46 -3.23 -4.92
N SER A 184 14.67 -2.92 -5.32
CA SER A 184 15.89 -3.28 -4.60
C SER A 184 16.87 -2.13 -4.59
N SER A 185 17.92 -2.24 -3.79
CA SER A 185 18.95 -1.23 -3.63
C SER A 185 20.35 -1.81 -3.91
N HIS A 186 21.39 -1.00 -3.71
CA HIS A 186 22.77 -1.29 -4.06
C HIS A 186 23.36 -2.57 -3.41
N CYS A 187 22.85 -2.99 -2.24
CA CYS A 187 23.29 -4.25 -1.61
C CYS A 187 22.53 -5.49 -2.12
N GLU A 188 21.54 -5.30 -2.96
CA GLU A 188 20.70 -6.38 -3.51
C GLU A 188 20.56 -6.29 -5.03
N PRO A 189 21.66 -6.32 -5.79
CA PRO A 189 21.56 -6.36 -7.24
C PRO A 189 20.77 -7.60 -7.67
N LEU A 190 19.83 -7.41 -8.60
CA LEU A 190 18.93 -8.46 -9.07
C LEU A 190 18.14 -9.17 -7.97
N LEU A 191 17.81 -8.46 -6.89
CA LEU A 191 17.13 -8.99 -5.69
C LEU A 191 17.95 -10.04 -4.93
N PHE A 192 19.26 -10.06 -5.10
CA PHE A 192 20.16 -10.98 -4.42
C PHE A 192 21.00 -10.21 -3.38
N ASN A 193 20.88 -10.59 -2.12
CA ASN A 193 21.65 -9.95 -1.06
C ASN A 193 23.09 -10.50 -1.07
N THR A 194 24.01 -9.68 -1.55
CA THR A 194 25.42 -10.08 -1.74
C THR A 194 26.15 -10.33 -0.42
N ALA A 195 25.72 -9.71 0.67
CA ALA A 195 26.33 -9.86 1.97
C ALA A 195 25.91 -11.15 2.69
N SER A 196 24.62 -11.49 2.64
CA SER A 196 24.09 -12.64 3.38
C SER A 196 23.85 -13.90 2.54
N GLU A 197 23.66 -13.76 1.23
CA GLU A 197 23.31 -14.88 0.34
C GLU A 197 24.45 -15.36 -0.53
N TRP A 198 25.42 -14.50 -0.87
CA TRP A 198 26.60 -14.90 -1.60
C TRP A 198 27.56 -15.68 -0.71
N LYS A 199 27.79 -16.95 -1.03
CA LYS A 199 28.70 -17.85 -0.30
C LYS A 199 30.01 -17.99 -1.07
N ARG A 200 31.03 -17.21 -0.68
CA ARG A 200 32.34 -17.19 -1.37
C ARG A 200 32.99 -18.54 -1.47
N ASP A 201 32.84 -19.37 -0.44
CA ASP A 201 33.39 -20.75 -0.41
C ASP A 201 32.78 -21.67 -1.49
N LYS A 202 31.57 -21.35 -1.97
CA LYS A 202 30.86 -22.14 -2.98
C LYS A 202 30.72 -21.44 -4.32
N MET A 203 30.66 -20.11 -4.30
CA MET A 203 30.30 -19.28 -5.46
C MET A 203 31.49 -18.45 -5.97
N GLY A 204 32.65 -18.51 -5.27
CA GLY A 204 33.82 -17.70 -5.60
C GLY A 204 33.68 -16.24 -5.18
N GLU A 205 34.60 -15.40 -5.63
CA GLU A 205 34.54 -13.97 -5.36
C GLU A 205 33.35 -13.30 -6.08
N TRP A 206 32.79 -12.29 -5.49
CA TRP A 206 31.80 -11.41 -6.15
C TRP A 206 32.57 -10.48 -7.11
N ASP A 207 32.96 -11.00 -8.24
CA ASP A 207 33.78 -10.31 -9.22
C ASP A 207 33.24 -10.56 -10.63
N TYR A 208 32.81 -9.50 -11.28
CA TYR A 208 32.21 -9.55 -12.61
C TYR A 208 33.20 -9.93 -13.72
N ILE A 209 34.51 -9.76 -13.51
CA ILE A 209 35.53 -10.02 -14.49
C ILE A 209 36.00 -11.46 -14.39
N ASN A 210 36.33 -11.91 -13.19
CA ASN A 210 37.02 -13.18 -12.95
C ASN A 210 36.07 -14.32 -12.59
N ASN A 211 34.81 -14.01 -12.23
CA ASN A 211 33.82 -15.01 -11.82
C ASN A 211 32.51 -14.76 -12.56
N LYS A 212 32.39 -15.23 -13.78
CA LYS A 212 31.23 -15.07 -14.68
C LYS A 212 30.25 -16.22 -14.52
#